data_b42c47c29c0a2140f3441101430e0ce4
#
_entry.id   b42c47c29c0a2140f3441101430e0ce4
#
_cell.length_a   1.000
_cell.length_b   1.000
_cell.length_c   1.000
_cell.angle_alpha   90.00
_cell.angle_beta   90.00
_cell.angle_gamma   90.00
#
_symmetry.space_group_name_H-M   'P 1'
#
loop_
_entity.id
_entity.type
_entity.pdbx_description
1 polymer ?
#
loop_
_entity_poly.entity_id
_entity_poly.type
_entity_poly.pdbx_seq_one_letter_code
_entity_poly.pdbx_strand_id
1 'polypeptide(L)'
;MEIGETKFMSNLIYLLNGPNLNLLGKRQPEIYGSETLAAIRDKCVRFGNKHNYEVFFDQTNSESQLIDWIHEAIEKAHAIIINAGAYTHTSIAIFDALNMFEGQVIEVHISNIYKREKFRQQSFVSLRADKVIVGKGTEGYLKALSEILKS
;
A
#
# COMPACT_ATOMS: atom_id res chain seq x y z
N MET A 1 -11.56 -20.84 -13.74
CA MET A 1 -12.82 -20.46 -13.91
C MET A 1 -13.40 -19.71 -12.73
N GLU A 2 -13.67 -20.35 -11.67
CA GLU A 2 -14.19 -19.70 -10.51
C GLU A 2 -13.20 -18.75 -9.88
N ILE A 3 -11.90 -19.05 -9.92
CA ILE A 3 -10.86 -18.18 -9.44
C ILE A 3 -10.89 -16.84 -10.17
N GLY A 4 -11.05 -16.88 -11.50
CA GLY A 4 -11.14 -15.67 -12.31
C GLY A 4 -12.36 -14.83 -11.97
N GLU A 5 -13.51 -15.48 -11.82
CA GLU A 5 -14.74 -14.80 -11.44
C GLU A 5 -14.61 -14.17 -10.04
N THR A 6 -14.08 -14.93 -9.06
CA THR A 6 -13.86 -14.44 -7.71
C THR A 6 -12.97 -13.21 -7.71
N LYS A 7 -11.89 -13.25 -8.49
CA LYS A 7 -10.94 -12.13 -8.57
C LYS A 7 -11.60 -10.86 -9.12
N PHE A 8 -12.33 -10.97 -10.24
CA PHE A 8 -12.96 -9.82 -10.87
C PHE A 8 -14.12 -9.26 -10.06
N MET A 9 -14.80 -10.12 -9.30
CA MET A 9 -15.95 -9.72 -8.49
C MET A 9 -15.56 -9.40 -7.05
N SER A 10 -14.27 -9.50 -6.72
CA SER A 10 -13.81 -9.26 -5.36
C SER A 10 -13.95 -7.79 -4.99
N ASN A 11 -14.34 -7.54 -3.75
CA ASN A 11 -14.33 -6.21 -3.16
C ASN A 11 -13.24 -6.06 -2.11
N LEU A 12 -12.26 -6.95 -2.09
CA LEU A 12 -11.18 -6.95 -1.11
C LEU A 12 -9.99 -6.15 -1.63
N ILE A 13 -9.55 -5.17 -0.83
CA ILE A 13 -8.37 -4.37 -1.13
C ILE A 13 -7.30 -4.71 -0.10
N TYR A 14 -6.10 -5.07 -0.56
CA TYR A 14 -4.95 -5.26 0.29
C TYR A 14 -4.21 -3.94 0.42
N LEU A 15 -4.09 -3.44 1.63
CA LEU A 15 -3.34 -2.23 1.93
C LEU A 15 -2.17 -2.60 2.83
N LEU A 16 -0.98 -2.66 2.24
CA LEU A 16 0.21 -3.26 2.83
C LEU A 16 1.23 -2.20 3.23
N ASN A 17 1.78 -2.33 4.43
CA ASN A 17 2.73 -1.37 4.98
C ASN A 17 4.01 -2.07 5.39
N GLY A 18 5.14 -1.47 5.05
CA GLY A 18 6.47 -2.04 5.27
C GLY A 18 7.14 -1.59 6.56
N PRO A 19 8.48 -1.73 6.60
CA PRO A 19 9.25 -1.57 7.83
C PRO A 19 9.07 -0.23 8.50
N ASN A 20 9.04 -0.28 9.81
CA ASN A 20 9.04 0.87 10.71
C ASN A 20 7.75 1.69 10.71
N LEU A 21 6.78 1.39 9.85
CA LEU A 21 5.52 2.11 9.83
C LEU A 21 4.66 1.83 11.07
N ASN A 22 4.96 0.75 11.78
CA ASN A 22 4.33 0.46 13.06
C ASN A 22 4.66 1.53 14.13
N LEU A 23 5.72 2.31 13.92
CA LEU A 23 6.12 3.37 14.85
C LEU A 23 5.59 4.75 14.45
N LEU A 24 4.75 4.78 13.42
CA LEU A 24 4.17 6.03 12.95
C LEU A 24 3.40 6.72 14.08
N GLY A 25 3.58 8.04 14.19
CA GLY A 25 2.96 8.83 15.26
C GLY A 25 3.76 8.84 16.56
N LYS A 26 4.73 7.94 16.69
CA LYS A 26 5.56 7.81 17.90
C LYS A 26 6.99 8.27 17.66
N ARG A 27 7.42 8.34 16.40
CA ARG A 27 8.78 8.67 16.01
C ARG A 27 8.75 9.83 15.04
N GLN A 28 9.54 10.87 15.33
CA GLN A 28 9.70 12.03 14.48
C GLN A 28 8.34 12.64 14.02
N PRO A 29 7.46 12.98 14.98
CA PRO A 29 6.13 13.49 14.61
C PRO A 29 6.20 14.79 13.80
N GLU A 30 7.27 15.56 13.93
CA GLU A 30 7.49 16.78 13.16
C GLU A 30 7.69 16.48 11.66
N ILE A 31 8.07 15.26 11.31
CA ILE A 31 8.27 14.85 9.90
C ILE A 31 7.06 14.09 9.37
N TYR A 32 6.56 13.14 10.16
CA TYR A 32 5.54 12.19 9.72
C TYR A 32 4.16 12.43 10.34
N GLY A 33 4.05 13.42 11.24
CA GLY A 33 2.81 13.68 11.95
C GLY A 33 2.66 12.79 13.18
N SER A 34 1.61 13.04 13.96
CA SER A 34 1.34 12.34 15.22
C SER A 34 0.30 11.23 15.07
N GLU A 35 -0.31 11.08 13.91
CA GLU A 35 -1.32 10.06 13.69
C GLU A 35 -0.68 8.68 13.63
N THR A 36 -1.24 7.73 14.39
CA THR A 36 -0.70 6.36 14.43
C THR A 36 -1.18 5.54 13.24
N LEU A 37 -0.44 4.47 12.95
CA LEU A 37 -0.85 3.55 11.89
C LEU A 37 -2.21 2.91 12.20
N ALA A 38 -2.48 2.61 13.48
CA ALA A 38 -3.78 2.08 13.89
C ALA A 38 -4.93 3.04 13.58
N ALA A 39 -4.73 4.34 13.80
CA ALA A 39 -5.74 5.34 13.48
C ALA A 39 -5.97 5.43 11.97
N ILE A 40 -4.91 5.34 11.18
CA ILE A 40 -5.02 5.33 9.72
C ILE A 40 -5.77 4.09 9.26
N ARG A 41 -5.45 2.92 9.83
CA ARG A 41 -6.16 1.68 9.52
C ARG A 41 -7.66 1.83 9.75
N ASP A 42 -8.04 2.38 10.90
CA ASP A 42 -9.46 2.55 11.23
C ASP A 42 -10.16 3.44 10.21
N LYS A 43 -9.52 4.51 9.77
CA LYS A 43 -10.07 5.39 8.74
C LYS A 43 -10.23 4.67 7.41
N CYS A 44 -9.23 3.89 7.02
CA CYS A 44 -9.24 3.18 5.75
C CYS A 44 -10.30 2.08 5.74
N VAL A 45 -10.41 1.33 6.82
CA VAL A 45 -11.41 0.26 6.94
C VAL A 45 -12.81 0.85 6.87
N ARG A 46 -13.06 1.94 7.62
CA ARG A 46 -14.37 2.60 7.60
C ARG A 46 -14.70 3.17 6.23
N PHE A 47 -13.72 3.81 5.58
CA PHE A 47 -13.92 4.36 4.24
C PHE A 47 -14.28 3.25 3.26
N GLY A 48 -13.55 2.14 3.31
CA GLY A 48 -13.83 1.00 2.47
C GLY A 48 -15.24 0.45 2.69
N ASN A 49 -15.60 0.20 3.95
CA ASN A 49 -16.91 -0.33 4.31
C ASN A 49 -18.05 0.57 3.82
N LYS A 50 -17.86 1.88 3.92
CA LYS A 50 -18.83 2.85 3.46
C LYS A 50 -19.11 2.73 1.96
N HIS A 51 -18.13 2.25 1.20
CA HIS A 51 -18.21 2.09 -0.25
C HIS A 51 -18.28 0.63 -0.70
N ASN A 52 -18.63 -0.27 0.23
CA ASN A 52 -18.81 -1.70 -0.03
C ASN A 52 -17.50 -2.41 -0.42
N TYR A 53 -16.38 -1.94 0.10
CA TYR A 53 -15.09 -2.61 -0.01
C TYR A 53 -14.61 -3.06 1.34
N GLU A 54 -14.02 -4.24 1.37
CA GLU A 54 -13.34 -4.76 2.55
C GLU A 54 -11.86 -4.43 2.41
N VAL A 55 -11.26 -3.84 3.44
CA VAL A 55 -9.84 -3.46 3.42
C VAL A 55 -9.08 -4.34 4.39
N PHE A 56 -8.16 -5.14 3.85
CA PHE A 56 -7.16 -5.84 4.63
C PHE A 56 -5.98 -4.90 4.81
N PHE A 57 -5.81 -4.35 6.00
CA PHE A 57 -4.78 -3.37 6.31
C PHE A 57 -3.81 -3.99 7.31
N ASP A 58 -2.57 -4.19 6.92
CA ASP A 58 -1.58 -4.74 7.83
C ASP A 58 -0.21 -4.16 7.58
N GLN A 59 0.73 -4.47 8.48
CA GLN A 59 2.07 -3.93 8.48
C GLN A 59 3.05 -5.03 8.88
N THR A 60 4.24 -5.02 8.30
CA THR A 60 5.31 -5.93 8.68
C THR A 60 6.67 -5.29 8.39
N ASN A 61 7.66 -5.71 9.17
CA ASN A 61 9.06 -5.37 8.89
C ASN A 61 9.71 -6.39 7.96
N SER A 62 9.03 -7.47 7.64
CA SER A 62 9.60 -8.59 6.90
C SER A 62 9.30 -8.47 5.41
N GLU A 63 10.34 -8.49 4.59
CA GLU A 63 10.20 -8.49 3.13
C GLU A 63 9.41 -9.72 2.67
N SER A 64 9.72 -10.88 3.23
CA SER A 64 9.03 -12.12 2.84
C SER A 64 7.55 -12.08 3.18
N GLN A 65 7.18 -11.48 4.30
CA GLN A 65 5.77 -11.35 4.64
C GLN A 65 5.02 -10.46 3.66
N LEU A 66 5.65 -9.37 3.22
CA LEU A 66 5.03 -8.52 2.19
C LEU A 66 4.80 -9.31 0.90
N ILE A 67 5.79 -10.10 0.51
CA ILE A 67 5.69 -10.94 -0.68
C ILE A 67 4.56 -11.96 -0.52
N ASP A 68 4.47 -12.61 0.64
CA ASP A 68 3.42 -13.59 0.91
C ASP A 68 2.03 -12.96 0.82
N TRP A 69 1.87 -11.74 1.35
CA TRP A 69 0.60 -11.03 1.25
C TRP A 69 0.27 -10.67 -0.21
N ILE A 70 1.27 -10.30 -1.00
CA ILE A 70 1.06 -10.03 -2.42
C ILE A 70 0.60 -11.30 -3.13
N HIS A 71 1.20 -12.46 -2.79
CA HIS A 71 0.77 -13.74 -3.34
C HIS A 71 -0.68 -14.05 -2.97
N GLU A 72 -1.09 -13.79 -1.72
CA GLU A 72 -2.49 -13.94 -1.35
C GLU A 72 -3.39 -13.04 -2.19
N ALA A 73 -2.96 -11.79 -2.38
CA ALA A 73 -3.73 -10.81 -3.15
C ALA A 73 -3.92 -11.26 -4.60
N ILE A 74 -2.92 -11.92 -5.19
CA ILE A 74 -3.03 -12.44 -6.57
C ILE A 74 -4.28 -13.30 -6.70
N GLU A 75 -4.58 -14.10 -5.69
CA GLU A 75 -5.70 -15.05 -5.74
C GLU A 75 -7.05 -14.42 -5.43
N LYS A 76 -7.09 -13.36 -4.61
CA LYS A 76 -8.38 -12.94 -4.06
C LYS A 76 -8.62 -11.44 -3.97
N ALA A 77 -7.65 -10.59 -4.28
CA ALA A 77 -7.82 -9.15 -4.09
C ALA A 77 -8.23 -8.44 -5.38
N HIS A 78 -9.04 -7.41 -5.20
CA HIS A 78 -9.43 -6.51 -6.26
C HIS A 78 -8.30 -5.54 -6.62
N ALA A 79 -7.56 -5.08 -5.61
CA ALA A 79 -6.50 -4.10 -5.79
C ALA A 79 -5.50 -4.18 -4.64
N ILE A 80 -4.30 -3.64 -4.86
CA ILE A 80 -3.26 -3.52 -3.85
C ILE A 80 -2.88 -2.05 -3.70
N ILE A 81 -2.84 -1.57 -2.45
CA ILE A 81 -2.21 -0.30 -2.10
C ILE A 81 -0.99 -0.67 -1.26
N ILE A 82 0.17 -0.11 -1.58
CA ILE A 82 1.39 -0.48 -0.87
C ILE A 82 2.24 0.73 -0.52
N ASN A 83 2.63 0.80 0.75
CA ASN A 83 3.69 1.65 1.23
C ASN A 83 4.78 0.72 1.76
N ALA A 84 5.72 0.37 0.90
CA ALA A 84 6.72 -0.64 1.22
C ALA A 84 7.82 -0.13 2.17
N GLY A 85 7.74 1.13 2.62
CA GLY A 85 8.77 1.69 3.47
C GLY A 85 10.12 1.69 2.75
N ALA A 86 11.18 1.35 3.47
CA ALA A 86 12.52 1.34 2.90
C ALA A 86 12.68 0.28 1.79
N TYR A 87 11.90 -0.78 1.79
CA TYR A 87 11.96 -1.77 0.72
C TYR A 87 11.56 -1.21 -0.64
N THR A 88 10.88 -0.07 -0.68
CA THR A 88 10.60 0.67 -1.90
C THR A 88 11.86 0.89 -2.73
N HIS A 89 12.97 1.17 -2.05
CA HIS A 89 14.21 1.61 -2.68
C HIS A 89 15.18 0.47 -2.95
N THR A 90 14.89 -0.74 -2.47
CA THR A 90 15.85 -1.84 -2.48
C THR A 90 15.28 -3.17 -2.99
N SER A 91 13.95 -3.37 -2.93
CA SER A 91 13.41 -4.71 -3.14
C SER A 91 12.93 -4.95 -4.56
N ILE A 92 13.80 -5.59 -5.33
CA ILE A 92 13.40 -6.15 -6.63
C ILE A 92 12.43 -7.30 -6.41
N ALA A 93 12.57 -8.04 -5.30
CA ALA A 93 11.70 -9.17 -5.01
C ALA A 93 10.24 -8.75 -4.84
N ILE A 94 9.99 -7.63 -4.16
CA ILE A 94 8.63 -7.10 -4.03
C ILE A 94 8.12 -6.64 -5.40
N PHE A 95 8.96 -5.96 -6.18
CA PHE A 95 8.61 -5.57 -7.54
C PHE A 95 8.18 -6.77 -8.37
N ASP A 96 8.98 -7.85 -8.32
CA ASP A 96 8.66 -9.08 -9.06
C ASP A 96 7.31 -9.66 -8.65
N ALA A 97 7.03 -9.67 -7.34
CA ALA A 97 5.75 -10.18 -6.85
C ALA A 97 4.59 -9.32 -7.34
N LEU A 98 4.73 -8.00 -7.27
CA LEU A 98 3.69 -7.08 -7.74
C LEU A 98 3.41 -7.23 -9.22
N ASN A 99 4.42 -7.59 -10.02
CA ASN A 99 4.23 -7.82 -11.46
C ASN A 99 3.32 -9.02 -11.75
N MET A 100 3.17 -9.93 -10.80
CA MET A 100 2.27 -11.07 -10.97
C MET A 100 0.82 -10.73 -10.67
N PHE A 101 0.58 -9.56 -10.05
CA PHE A 101 -0.77 -9.12 -9.73
C PHE A 101 -1.36 -8.39 -10.93
N GLU A 102 -2.54 -8.83 -11.37
CA GLU A 102 -3.16 -8.28 -12.57
C GLU A 102 -4.07 -7.08 -12.32
N GLY A 103 -4.44 -6.85 -11.07
CA GLY A 103 -5.29 -5.73 -10.71
C GLY A 103 -4.51 -4.42 -10.58
N GLN A 104 -5.18 -3.40 -10.07
CA GLN A 104 -4.60 -2.08 -9.88
C GLN A 104 -3.66 -2.08 -8.68
N VAL A 105 -2.49 -1.49 -8.85
CA VAL A 105 -1.51 -1.29 -7.78
C VAL A 105 -1.27 0.21 -7.61
N ILE A 106 -1.44 0.71 -6.40
CA ILE A 106 -1.16 2.11 -6.06
C ILE A 106 -0.07 2.15 -5.00
N GLU A 107 0.98 2.90 -5.29
CA GLU A 107 2.08 3.13 -4.36
C GLU A 107 1.81 4.39 -3.55
N VAL A 108 1.98 4.31 -2.22
CA VAL A 108 1.76 5.45 -1.33
C VAL A 108 2.99 5.69 -0.47
N HIS A 109 3.37 6.95 -0.33
CA HIS A 109 4.39 7.39 0.60
C HIS A 109 3.87 8.61 1.35
N ILE A 110 4.05 8.62 2.68
CA ILE A 110 3.61 9.73 3.53
C ILE A 110 4.41 10.99 3.22
N SER A 111 5.74 10.84 3.13
CA SER A 111 6.63 11.95 2.76
C SER A 111 6.81 12.00 1.24
N ASN A 112 7.35 13.11 0.76
CA ASN A 112 7.75 13.19 -0.64
C ASN A 112 9.16 12.60 -0.78
N ILE A 113 9.23 11.35 -1.26
CA ILE A 113 10.50 10.63 -1.37
C ILE A 113 11.46 11.30 -2.34
N TYR A 114 10.95 12.08 -3.30
CA TYR A 114 11.79 12.76 -4.29
C TYR A 114 12.53 13.95 -3.71
N LYS A 115 12.17 14.39 -2.50
CA LYS A 115 12.83 15.48 -1.79
C LYS A 115 13.72 14.98 -0.66
N ARG A 116 13.90 13.68 -0.54
CA ARG A 116 14.75 13.06 0.47
C ARG A 116 16.11 12.75 -0.11
N GLU A 117 16.93 11.97 0.60
CA GLU A 117 18.26 11.58 0.13
C GLU A 117 18.16 10.92 -1.23
N LYS A 118 19.21 11.08 -2.04
CA LYS A 118 19.21 10.58 -3.41
C LYS A 118 18.86 9.09 -3.49
N PHE A 119 19.35 8.28 -2.55
CA PHE A 119 19.07 6.84 -2.57
C PHE A 119 17.61 6.50 -2.28
N ARG A 120 16.80 7.48 -1.76
CA ARG A 120 15.36 7.28 -1.53
C ARG A 120 14.50 7.80 -2.68
N GLN A 121 15.10 8.37 -3.69
CA GLN A 121 14.35 8.92 -4.82
C GLN A 121 14.02 7.87 -5.86
N GLN A 122 14.67 6.71 -5.79
CA GLN A 122 14.41 5.59 -6.68
C GLN A 122 13.38 4.65 -6.03
N SER A 123 12.40 4.21 -6.81
CA SER A 123 11.41 3.25 -6.36
C SER A 123 11.28 2.10 -7.34
N PHE A 124 11.55 0.89 -6.89
CA PHE A 124 11.27 -0.31 -7.68
C PHE A 124 9.77 -0.56 -7.78
N VAL A 125 9.02 -0.20 -6.73
CA VAL A 125 7.55 -0.35 -6.73
C VAL A 125 6.92 0.48 -7.84
N SER A 126 7.45 1.68 -8.08
CA SER A 126 6.92 2.59 -9.11
C SER A 126 6.98 1.99 -10.51
N LEU A 127 7.92 1.07 -10.76
CA LEU A 127 8.01 0.42 -12.06
C LEU A 127 6.79 -0.44 -12.37
N ARG A 128 6.09 -0.90 -11.33
CA ARG A 128 4.86 -1.68 -11.50
C ARG A 128 3.61 -0.85 -11.21
N ALA A 129 3.68 0.10 -10.29
CA ALA A 129 2.49 0.81 -9.81
C ALA A 129 1.78 1.53 -10.94
N ASP A 130 0.45 1.47 -10.92
CA ASP A 130 -0.38 2.19 -11.88
C ASP A 130 -0.50 3.67 -11.50
N LYS A 131 -0.32 3.97 -10.21
CA LYS A 131 -0.34 5.33 -9.71
C LYS A 131 0.57 5.44 -8.49
N VAL A 132 1.19 6.61 -8.32
CA VAL A 132 2.07 6.89 -7.18
C VAL A 132 1.54 8.14 -6.49
N ILE A 133 1.35 8.05 -5.17
CA ILE A 133 0.91 9.17 -4.33
C ILE A 133 2.00 9.44 -3.31
N VAL A 134 2.57 10.65 -3.33
CA VAL A 134 3.66 11.01 -2.42
C VAL A 134 3.37 12.36 -1.77
N GLY A 135 3.86 12.52 -0.54
CA GLY A 135 3.88 13.81 0.11
C GLY A 135 2.53 14.35 0.54
N LYS A 136 1.53 13.50 0.66
CA LYS A 136 0.19 13.90 1.11
C LYS A 136 -0.04 13.56 2.58
N GLY A 137 1.01 13.22 3.31
CA GLY A 137 0.86 12.75 4.67
C GLY A 137 0.01 11.50 4.73
N THR A 138 -0.69 11.32 5.83
CA THR A 138 -1.53 10.14 6.04
C THR A 138 -2.79 10.15 5.17
N GLU A 139 -3.18 11.31 4.65
CA GLU A 139 -4.30 11.41 3.71
C GLU A 139 -4.03 10.68 2.40
N GLY A 140 -2.77 10.40 2.09
CA GLY A 140 -2.41 9.65 0.88
C GLY A 140 -3.07 8.29 0.81
N TYR A 141 -3.27 7.63 1.95
CA TYR A 141 -3.93 6.33 1.99
C TYR A 141 -5.39 6.43 1.52
N LEU A 142 -6.11 7.45 2.00
CA LEU A 142 -7.51 7.65 1.58
C LEU A 142 -7.60 8.07 0.12
N LYS A 143 -6.62 8.85 -0.36
CA LYS A 143 -6.56 9.19 -1.78
C LYS A 143 -6.38 7.95 -2.64
N ALA A 144 -5.56 7.01 -2.21
CA ALA A 144 -5.36 5.75 -2.93
C ALA A 144 -6.65 4.95 -3.00
N LEU A 145 -7.36 4.84 -1.88
CA LEU A 145 -8.67 4.17 -1.86
C LEU A 145 -9.65 4.84 -2.82
N SER A 146 -9.69 6.18 -2.81
CA SER A 146 -10.56 6.92 -3.72
C SER A 146 -10.25 6.63 -5.18
N GLU A 147 -8.96 6.49 -5.53
CA GLU A 147 -8.57 6.17 -6.90
C GLU A 147 -9.09 4.79 -7.33
N ILE A 148 -9.04 3.82 -6.42
CA ILE A 148 -9.55 2.47 -6.72
C ILE A 148 -11.06 2.52 -6.95
N LEU A 149 -11.78 3.31 -6.17
CA LEU A 149 -13.24 3.42 -6.31
C LEU A 149 -13.68 4.04 -7.62
N LYS A 150 -12.80 4.80 -8.29
CA LYS A 150 -13.11 5.43 -9.58
C LYS A 150 -13.00 4.48 -10.77
N SER A 151 -12.31 3.36 -10.59
CA SER A 151 -12.05 2.43 -11.70
C SER A 151 -13.04 1.29 -11.80
#